data_bfc726db34a5969b40ecf09b843f4515
#
_entry.id   bfc726db34a5969b40ecf09b843f4515
#
_cell.length_a   1.000
_cell.length_b   1.000
_cell.length_c   1.000
_cell.angle_alpha   90.00
_cell.angle_beta   90.00
_cell.angle_gamma   90.00
#
_symmetry.space_group_name_H-M   'P 1'
#
loop_
_entity.id
_entity.type
_entity.pdbx_description
1 polymer ?
#
loop_
_entity_poly.entity_id
_entity_poly.type
_entity_poly.pdbx_seq_one_letter_code
_entity_poly.pdbx_strand_id
1 'polypeptide(L)'
;MNQSYSTTRNRGKRLLTKVPEITIYFWSVKLLTTAMGESTSDYLVNHINPYVAVILGFIGFVGALILQFAVRKYIAWIYWLLVVMVAIFGTMVADVTHIVLGVPYYASTIAFAIILTVVFTTWYKVERTLSIHSINTRRREVFYWAAVLATFAMGTATGDMTATTLHLGYLASGILFIVLFLLPGLGYALFRLNPIFAFWFSYVMTRPLGASFADWFGKPKSITGLGYGDGIVAGVLTVLIVIFVGYLTISRRDVQKESEGRRYSGEFGRS
;
A
#
# COMPACT_ATOMS: atom_id res chain seq x y z
N MET A 1 -44.20 25.80 -36.99
CA MET A 1 -43.49 26.21 -35.76
C MET A 1 -42.77 24.97 -35.19
N ASN A 2 -41.52 24.74 -35.60
CA ASN A 2 -40.70 23.62 -35.12
C ASN A 2 -39.87 24.12 -33.93
N GLN A 3 -40.20 23.66 -32.74
CA GLN A 3 -39.34 23.85 -31.57
C GLN A 3 -38.29 22.72 -31.53
N SER A 4 -37.06 23.09 -31.91
CA SER A 4 -35.86 22.25 -31.67
C SER A 4 -35.57 22.20 -30.18
N TYR A 5 -35.87 21.08 -29.52
CA TYR A 5 -35.36 20.81 -28.18
C TYR A 5 -33.86 20.45 -28.27
N SER A 6 -33.01 21.46 -27.99
CA SER A 6 -31.59 21.22 -27.79
C SER A 6 -31.39 20.52 -26.46
N THR A 7 -31.26 19.20 -26.48
CA THR A 7 -30.83 18.40 -25.33
C THR A 7 -29.37 18.75 -25.04
N THR A 8 -29.14 19.68 -24.18
CA THR A 8 -27.81 19.96 -23.61
C THR A 8 -27.38 18.72 -22.78
N ARG A 9 -26.64 17.83 -23.41
CA ARG A 9 -26.06 16.64 -22.79
C ARG A 9 -25.04 17.11 -21.76
N ASN A 10 -25.49 17.26 -20.52
CA ASN A 10 -24.64 17.57 -19.39
C ASN A 10 -23.62 16.43 -19.24
N ARG A 11 -22.47 16.53 -19.89
CA ARG A 11 -21.32 15.64 -19.71
C ARG A 11 -20.76 15.91 -18.33
N GLY A 12 -21.36 15.30 -17.29
CA GLY A 12 -20.79 15.30 -15.96
C GLY A 12 -19.31 14.86 -16.08
N LYS A 13 -18.39 15.73 -15.64
CA LYS A 13 -16.95 15.41 -15.61
C LYS A 13 -16.78 14.11 -14.81
N ARG A 14 -16.60 12.99 -15.52
CA ARG A 14 -16.27 11.71 -14.87
C ARG A 14 -14.93 11.91 -14.16
N LEU A 15 -14.97 11.77 -12.85
CA LEU A 15 -13.77 11.84 -12.01
C LEU A 15 -12.97 10.56 -12.26
N LEU A 16 -11.76 10.70 -12.77
CA LEU A 16 -10.84 9.61 -13.00
C LEU A 16 -10.30 9.10 -11.65
N THR A 17 -10.17 7.79 -11.50
CA THR A 17 -9.53 7.18 -10.31
C THR A 17 -8.06 7.57 -10.25
N LYS A 18 -7.52 7.65 -9.03
CA LYS A 18 -6.13 8.03 -8.76
C LYS A 18 -5.28 6.85 -8.28
N VAL A 19 -5.85 5.66 -8.28
CA VAL A 19 -5.22 4.42 -7.84
C VAL A 19 -5.28 3.36 -8.94
N PRO A 20 -4.35 2.39 -8.97
CA PRO A 20 -4.32 1.34 -9.98
C PRO A 20 -5.51 0.38 -9.86
N GLU A 21 -5.73 -0.39 -10.92
CA GLU A 21 -6.59 -1.58 -10.89
C GLU A 21 -5.94 -2.68 -10.05
N ILE A 22 -6.77 -3.41 -9.27
CA ILE A 22 -6.30 -4.51 -8.43
C ILE A 22 -6.10 -5.75 -9.30
N THR A 23 -4.89 -5.92 -9.79
CA THR A 23 -4.46 -7.04 -10.64
C THR A 23 -3.32 -7.80 -9.96
N ILE A 24 -2.88 -8.90 -10.58
CA ILE A 24 -1.66 -9.60 -10.14
C ILE A 24 -0.44 -8.66 -10.12
N TYR A 25 -0.36 -7.73 -11.08
CA TYR A 25 0.71 -6.73 -11.11
C TYR A 25 0.67 -5.80 -9.87
N PHE A 26 -0.53 -5.39 -9.46
CA PHE A 26 -0.70 -4.59 -8.24
C PHE A 26 -0.10 -5.30 -7.03
N TRP A 27 -0.49 -6.55 -6.80
CA TRP A 27 0.00 -7.33 -5.66
C TRP A 27 1.50 -7.60 -5.75
N SER A 28 2.02 -7.92 -6.95
CA SER A 28 3.46 -8.15 -7.15
C SER A 28 4.29 -6.91 -6.82
N VAL A 29 3.95 -5.74 -7.39
CA VAL A 29 4.69 -4.50 -7.10
C VAL A 29 4.50 -4.08 -5.64
N LYS A 30 3.29 -4.28 -5.08
CA LYS A 30 3.03 -3.98 -3.67
C LYS A 30 3.91 -4.79 -2.72
N LEU A 31 4.07 -6.10 -2.94
CA LEU A 31 4.94 -6.96 -2.14
C LEU A 31 6.42 -6.56 -2.28
N LEU A 32 6.87 -6.31 -3.51
CA LEU A 32 8.23 -5.83 -3.76
C LEU A 32 8.51 -4.50 -3.05
N THR A 33 7.57 -3.54 -3.11
CA THR A 33 7.74 -2.23 -2.46
C THR A 33 7.73 -2.32 -0.94
N THR A 34 6.97 -3.24 -0.35
CA THR A 34 6.98 -3.44 1.12
C THR A 34 8.32 -4.00 1.59
N ALA A 35 8.85 -5.01 0.90
CA ALA A 35 10.15 -5.60 1.21
C ALA A 35 11.31 -4.60 0.97
N MET A 36 11.28 -3.88 -0.16
CA MET A 36 12.29 -2.88 -0.48
C MET A 36 12.30 -1.72 0.54
N GLY A 37 11.12 -1.27 0.98
CA GLY A 37 11.00 -0.21 1.98
C GLY A 37 11.66 -0.59 3.30
N GLU A 38 11.49 -1.85 3.75
CA GLU A 38 12.16 -2.42 4.94
C GLU A 38 13.68 -2.37 4.78
N SER A 39 14.21 -3.11 3.79
CA SER A 39 15.64 -3.18 3.57
C SER A 39 16.30 -1.82 3.32
N THR A 40 15.60 -0.86 2.68
CA THR A 40 16.14 0.49 2.45
C THR A 40 16.17 1.31 3.72
N SER A 41 15.11 1.24 4.56
CA SER A 41 15.10 1.90 5.88
C SER A 41 16.26 1.43 6.72
N ASP A 42 16.40 0.12 6.88
CA ASP A 42 17.47 -0.50 7.65
C ASP A 42 18.86 -0.14 7.14
N TYR A 43 19.05 -0.21 5.82
CA TYR A 43 20.32 0.19 5.21
C TYR A 43 20.68 1.65 5.53
N LEU A 44 19.73 2.57 5.36
CA LEU A 44 19.97 4.00 5.60
C LEU A 44 20.27 4.27 7.08
N VAL A 45 19.48 3.73 7.99
CA VAL A 45 19.66 3.95 9.44
C VAL A 45 20.98 3.37 9.95
N ASN A 46 21.47 2.28 9.33
CA ASN A 46 22.75 1.64 9.72
C ASN A 46 24.00 2.30 9.08
N HIS A 47 23.86 3.04 7.96
CA HIS A 47 24.99 3.60 7.23
C HIS A 47 25.12 5.12 7.33
N ILE A 48 24.06 5.83 7.70
CA ILE A 48 24.09 7.27 7.95
C ILE A 48 23.51 7.57 9.33
N ASN A 49 23.67 8.80 9.80
CA ASN A 49 23.07 9.20 11.08
C ASN A 49 21.56 8.95 11.05
N PRO A 50 20.96 8.18 11.99
CA PRO A 50 19.56 7.82 11.99
C PRO A 50 18.58 9.01 11.90
N TYR A 51 18.90 10.13 12.57
CA TYR A 51 18.08 11.34 12.49
C TYR A 51 18.10 11.95 11.09
N VAL A 52 19.27 11.94 10.43
CA VAL A 52 19.41 12.41 9.04
C VAL A 52 18.64 11.48 8.11
N ALA A 53 18.71 10.15 8.30
CA ALA A 53 17.95 9.17 7.53
C ALA A 53 16.45 9.45 7.61
N VAL A 54 15.92 9.65 8.80
CA VAL A 54 14.49 9.94 9.02
C VAL A 54 14.06 11.25 8.38
N ILE A 55 14.88 12.32 8.49
CA ILE A 55 14.60 13.61 7.85
C ILE A 55 14.58 13.47 6.33
N LEU A 56 15.54 12.76 5.74
CA LEU A 56 15.56 12.51 4.29
C LEU A 56 14.36 11.66 3.84
N GLY A 57 14.01 10.63 4.61
CA GLY A 57 12.81 9.81 4.38
C GLY A 57 11.52 10.65 4.42
N PHE A 58 11.41 11.55 5.40
CA PHE A 58 10.28 12.47 5.52
C PHE A 58 10.20 13.45 4.33
N ILE A 59 11.32 14.05 3.94
CA ILE A 59 11.38 14.98 2.79
C ILE A 59 10.98 14.24 1.50
N GLY A 60 11.52 13.04 1.29
CA GLY A 60 11.15 12.20 0.14
C GLY A 60 9.66 11.83 0.12
N PHE A 61 9.12 11.43 1.28
CA PHE A 61 7.70 11.14 1.44
C PHE A 61 6.81 12.35 1.13
N VAL A 62 7.10 13.51 1.72
CA VAL A 62 6.34 14.74 1.49
C VAL A 62 6.44 15.18 0.03
N GLY A 63 7.62 15.11 -0.57
CA GLY A 63 7.80 15.43 -1.99
C GLY A 63 6.98 14.52 -2.91
N ALA A 64 7.00 13.20 -2.68
CA ALA A 64 6.20 12.25 -3.44
C ALA A 64 4.69 12.45 -3.21
N LEU A 65 4.29 12.79 -1.98
CA LEU A 65 2.91 13.08 -1.62
C LEU A 65 2.40 14.34 -2.37
N ILE A 66 3.18 15.41 -2.39
CA ILE A 66 2.86 16.63 -3.14
C ILE A 66 2.70 16.30 -4.63
N LEU A 67 3.62 15.53 -5.20
CA LEU A 67 3.56 15.13 -6.60
C LEU A 67 2.29 14.31 -6.90
N GLN A 68 1.93 13.36 -6.04
CA GLN A 68 0.71 12.56 -6.17
C GLN A 68 -0.55 13.43 -6.10
N PHE A 69 -0.60 14.39 -5.18
CA PHE A 69 -1.73 15.32 -5.09
C PHE A 69 -1.81 16.32 -6.24
N ALA A 70 -0.70 16.64 -6.89
CA ALA A 70 -0.67 17.55 -8.06
C ALA A 70 -1.32 16.93 -9.30
N VAL A 71 -1.26 15.62 -9.47
CA VAL A 71 -1.86 14.94 -10.63
C VAL A 71 -3.36 14.70 -10.44
N ARG A 72 -4.12 14.70 -11.55
CA ARG A 72 -5.60 14.55 -11.53
C ARG A 72 -6.08 13.15 -11.88
N LYS A 73 -5.17 12.27 -12.31
CA LYS A 73 -5.45 10.89 -12.72
C LYS A 73 -4.34 9.98 -12.26
N TYR A 74 -4.60 8.68 -12.25
CA TYR A 74 -3.57 7.68 -11.98
C TYR A 74 -2.42 7.77 -12.99
N ILE A 75 -1.21 7.85 -12.48
CA ILE A 75 0.04 7.74 -13.24
C ILE A 75 0.92 6.74 -12.51
N ALA A 76 1.24 5.60 -13.16
CA ALA A 76 1.87 4.45 -12.51
C ALA A 76 3.14 4.81 -11.73
N TRP A 77 4.12 5.49 -12.35
CA TRP A 77 5.37 5.81 -11.69
C TRP A 77 5.22 6.79 -10.50
N ILE A 78 4.27 7.73 -10.55
CA ILE A 78 4.00 8.67 -9.44
C ILE A 78 3.38 7.93 -8.26
N TYR A 79 2.36 7.10 -8.53
CA TYR A 79 1.71 6.32 -7.49
C TYR A 79 2.68 5.37 -6.79
N TRP A 80 3.47 4.61 -7.57
CA TRP A 80 4.42 3.65 -7.02
C TRP A 80 5.62 4.32 -6.35
N LEU A 81 6.05 5.51 -6.82
CA LEU A 81 7.03 6.33 -6.11
C LEU A 81 6.54 6.71 -4.71
N LEU A 82 5.28 7.15 -4.59
CA LEU A 82 4.72 7.47 -3.27
C LEU A 82 4.59 6.21 -2.41
N VAL A 83 4.18 5.07 -2.96
CA VAL A 83 4.14 3.80 -2.20
C VAL A 83 5.54 3.42 -1.67
N VAL A 84 6.58 3.57 -2.47
CA VAL A 84 7.98 3.39 -2.08
C VAL A 84 8.37 4.34 -0.94
N MET A 85 8.07 5.62 -1.06
CA MET A 85 8.40 6.61 -0.02
C MET A 85 7.61 6.36 1.28
N VAL A 86 6.34 5.97 1.18
CA VAL A 86 5.54 5.55 2.34
C VAL A 86 6.12 4.28 2.98
N ALA A 87 6.62 3.34 2.17
CA ALA A 87 7.24 2.12 2.69
C ALA A 87 8.49 2.44 3.52
N ILE A 88 9.39 3.23 2.97
CA ILE A 88 10.64 3.63 3.66
C ILE A 88 10.32 4.46 4.91
N PHE A 89 9.54 5.53 4.77
CA PHE A 89 9.25 6.43 5.88
C PHE A 89 8.36 5.79 6.96
N GLY A 90 7.40 4.95 6.56
CA GLY A 90 6.54 4.22 7.50
C GLY A 90 7.30 3.21 8.36
N THR A 91 8.33 2.54 7.79
CA THR A 91 9.28 1.71 8.53
C THR A 91 10.05 2.58 9.54
N MET A 92 10.65 3.67 9.09
CA MET A 92 11.39 4.58 9.96
C MET A 92 10.55 5.09 11.14
N VAL A 93 9.26 5.36 10.94
CA VAL A 93 8.34 5.76 12.03
C VAL A 93 8.17 4.66 13.06
N ALA A 94 8.02 3.41 12.62
CA ALA A 94 7.92 2.27 13.52
C ALA A 94 9.24 2.05 14.31
N ASP A 95 10.37 2.11 13.61
CA ASP A 95 11.71 1.92 14.20
C ASP A 95 12.04 3.01 15.21
N VAL A 96 11.76 4.27 14.90
CA VAL A 96 11.93 5.39 15.86
C VAL A 96 11.07 5.17 17.10
N THR A 97 9.83 4.72 16.92
CA THR A 97 8.93 4.45 18.05
C THR A 97 9.49 3.35 18.95
N HIS A 98 10.06 2.31 18.38
CA HIS A 98 10.64 1.20 19.14
C HIS A 98 12.04 1.51 19.68
N ILE A 99 12.98 1.94 18.80
CA ILE A 99 14.41 2.06 19.14
C ILE A 99 14.69 3.35 19.92
N VAL A 100 14.11 4.49 19.49
CA VAL A 100 14.39 5.81 20.10
C VAL A 100 13.50 6.08 21.30
N LEU A 101 12.19 5.79 21.19
CA LEU A 101 11.24 6.02 22.27
C LEU A 101 11.14 4.84 23.24
N GLY A 102 11.79 3.71 22.94
CA GLY A 102 11.82 2.51 23.81
C GLY A 102 10.46 1.81 23.95
N VAL A 103 9.50 2.06 23.04
CA VAL A 103 8.17 1.45 23.10
C VAL A 103 8.26 -0.03 22.69
N PRO A 104 7.80 -0.98 23.51
CA PRO A 104 7.81 -2.40 23.15
C PRO A 104 7.00 -2.67 21.88
N TYR A 105 7.41 -3.66 21.05
CA TYR A 105 6.72 -3.98 19.79
C TYR A 105 5.23 -4.28 19.96
N TYR A 106 4.81 -4.98 21.02
CA TYR A 106 3.40 -5.24 21.27
C TYR A 106 2.60 -3.95 21.52
N ALA A 107 3.18 -2.97 22.21
CA ALA A 107 2.52 -1.71 22.50
C ALA A 107 2.45 -0.83 21.24
N SER A 108 3.52 -0.75 20.45
CA SER A 108 3.51 -0.02 19.18
C SER A 108 2.57 -0.66 18.15
N THR A 109 2.52 -2.00 18.06
CA THR A 109 1.56 -2.71 17.21
C THR A 109 0.12 -2.37 17.58
N ILE A 110 -0.24 -2.41 18.88
CA ILE A 110 -1.58 -2.04 19.36
C ILE A 110 -1.89 -0.57 19.06
N ALA A 111 -0.94 0.33 19.34
CA ALA A 111 -1.13 1.76 19.08
C ALA A 111 -1.38 2.04 17.58
N PHE A 112 -0.58 1.47 16.68
CA PHE A 112 -0.77 1.63 15.25
C PHE A 112 -2.04 0.95 14.73
N ALA A 113 -2.46 -0.19 15.32
CA ALA A 113 -3.73 -0.82 15.01
C ALA A 113 -4.93 0.06 15.40
N ILE A 114 -4.84 0.73 16.56
CA ILE A 114 -5.86 1.72 16.98
C ILE A 114 -5.89 2.89 16.00
N ILE A 115 -4.72 3.45 15.62
CA ILE A 115 -4.64 4.55 14.65
C ILE A 115 -5.27 4.13 13.32
N LEU A 116 -4.93 2.96 12.79
CA LEU A 116 -5.51 2.43 11.55
C LEU A 116 -7.03 2.26 11.66
N THR A 117 -7.52 1.73 12.78
CA THR A 117 -8.95 1.59 13.06
C THR A 117 -9.67 2.94 13.08
N VAL A 118 -9.06 3.95 13.71
CA VAL A 118 -9.59 5.33 13.74
C VAL A 118 -9.63 5.91 12.33
N VAL A 119 -8.59 5.73 11.53
CA VAL A 119 -8.56 6.20 10.13
C VAL A 119 -9.67 5.55 9.31
N PHE A 120 -9.82 4.22 9.35
CA PHE A 120 -10.88 3.52 8.61
C PHE A 120 -12.28 3.91 9.10
N THR A 121 -12.48 4.02 10.40
CA THR A 121 -13.77 4.39 10.98
C THR A 121 -14.17 5.82 10.58
N THR A 122 -13.23 6.75 10.66
CA THR A 122 -13.45 8.14 10.25
C THR A 122 -13.70 8.23 8.75
N TRP A 123 -12.91 7.54 7.95
CA TRP A 123 -13.12 7.46 6.51
C TRP A 123 -14.52 6.94 6.16
N TYR A 124 -14.92 5.82 6.77
CA TYR A 124 -16.25 5.25 6.56
C TYR A 124 -17.39 6.18 6.99
N LYS A 125 -17.24 6.84 8.14
CA LYS A 125 -18.25 7.81 8.62
C LYS A 125 -18.42 9.00 7.67
N VAL A 126 -17.33 9.49 7.09
CA VAL A 126 -17.33 10.68 6.21
C VAL A 126 -17.73 10.33 4.79
N GLU A 127 -17.22 9.24 4.21
CA GLU A 127 -17.36 8.90 2.80
C GLU A 127 -18.35 7.75 2.51
N ARG A 128 -18.80 7.05 3.56
CA ARG A 128 -19.73 5.89 3.50
C ARG A 128 -19.24 4.73 2.64
N THR A 129 -17.96 4.73 2.27
CA THR A 129 -17.32 3.66 1.51
C THR A 129 -15.82 3.62 1.78
N LEU A 130 -15.27 2.40 1.80
CA LEU A 130 -13.82 2.15 1.85
C LEU A 130 -13.32 1.53 0.53
N SER A 131 -14.12 1.60 -0.53
CA SER A 131 -13.76 1.01 -1.82
C SER A 131 -12.61 1.77 -2.46
N ILE A 132 -11.54 1.07 -2.84
CA ILE A 132 -10.40 1.61 -3.56
C ILE A 132 -10.81 2.19 -4.94
N HIS A 133 -11.83 1.61 -5.58
CA HIS A 133 -12.34 2.10 -6.87
C HIS A 133 -13.08 3.45 -6.77
N SER A 134 -13.35 3.92 -5.55
CA SER A 134 -14.02 5.20 -5.30
C SER A 134 -13.07 6.37 -5.08
N ILE A 135 -11.74 6.18 -5.16
CA ILE A 135 -10.73 7.21 -4.88
C ILE A 135 -10.56 8.13 -6.09
N ASN A 136 -11.47 9.10 -6.19
CA ASN A 136 -11.55 10.07 -7.26
C ASN A 136 -11.63 11.53 -6.78
N THR A 137 -11.69 11.74 -5.45
CA THR A 137 -11.69 13.06 -4.82
C THR A 137 -10.46 13.23 -3.95
N ARG A 138 -10.00 14.48 -3.74
CA ARG A 138 -8.87 14.77 -2.84
C ARG A 138 -9.11 14.28 -1.43
N ARG A 139 -10.34 14.41 -0.90
CA ARG A 139 -10.67 13.96 0.46
C ARG A 139 -10.51 12.45 0.63
N ARG A 140 -11.00 11.64 -0.33
CA ARG A 140 -10.82 10.17 -0.33
C ARG A 140 -9.36 9.78 -0.51
N GLU A 141 -8.62 10.53 -1.30
CA GLU A 141 -7.19 10.33 -1.50
C GLU A 141 -6.40 10.58 -0.20
N VAL A 142 -6.75 11.61 0.59
CA VAL A 142 -6.14 11.86 1.90
C VAL A 142 -6.40 10.69 2.85
N PHE A 143 -7.64 10.21 2.97
CA PHE A 143 -7.94 9.03 3.79
C PHE A 143 -7.20 7.77 3.32
N TYR A 144 -7.11 7.57 2.02
CA TYR A 144 -6.38 6.45 1.44
C TYR A 144 -4.91 6.47 1.86
N TRP A 145 -4.21 7.58 1.65
CA TRP A 145 -2.79 7.68 2.00
C TRP A 145 -2.54 7.65 3.51
N ALA A 146 -3.46 8.19 4.31
CA ALA A 146 -3.41 8.05 5.77
C ALA A 146 -3.55 6.58 6.20
N ALA A 147 -4.49 5.83 5.61
CA ALA A 147 -4.64 4.40 5.86
C ALA A 147 -3.39 3.63 5.40
N VAL A 148 -2.85 3.95 4.22
CA VAL A 148 -1.61 3.32 3.71
C VAL A 148 -0.45 3.55 4.66
N LEU A 149 -0.20 4.79 5.10
CA LEU A 149 0.89 5.11 6.03
C LEU A 149 0.73 4.38 7.38
N ALA A 150 -0.49 4.41 7.96
CA ALA A 150 -0.78 3.69 9.21
C ALA A 150 -0.58 2.18 9.07
N THR A 151 -0.94 1.62 7.91
CA THR A 151 -0.71 0.20 7.58
C THR A 151 0.77 -0.14 7.57
N PHE A 152 1.61 0.74 7.03
CA PHE A 152 3.06 0.50 6.98
C PHE A 152 3.68 0.51 8.38
N ALA A 153 3.37 1.50 9.21
CA ALA A 153 3.88 1.56 10.58
C ALA A 153 3.41 0.37 11.42
N MET A 154 2.11 0.02 11.34
CA MET A 154 1.57 -1.13 12.05
C MET A 154 2.21 -2.44 11.58
N GLY A 155 2.37 -2.61 10.27
CA GLY A 155 2.88 -3.86 9.71
C GLY A 155 4.35 -4.10 10.02
N THR A 156 5.21 -3.06 10.08
CA THR A 156 6.59 -3.17 10.58
C THR A 156 6.57 -3.66 12.02
N ALA A 157 5.90 -2.93 12.91
CA ALA A 157 5.83 -3.30 14.32
C ALA A 157 5.28 -4.73 14.53
N THR A 158 4.31 -5.17 13.71
CA THR A 158 3.74 -6.53 13.77
C THR A 158 4.73 -7.58 13.27
N GLY A 159 5.44 -7.30 12.18
CA GLY A 159 6.49 -8.17 11.62
C GLY A 159 7.58 -8.44 12.66
N ASP A 160 8.11 -7.37 13.24
CA ASP A 160 9.16 -7.44 14.27
C ASP A 160 8.67 -8.12 15.54
N MET A 161 7.43 -7.83 15.97
CA MET A 161 6.83 -8.49 17.10
C MET A 161 6.77 -10.01 16.90
N THR A 162 6.37 -10.48 15.74
CA THR A 162 6.27 -11.93 15.46
C THR A 162 7.64 -12.57 15.35
N ALA A 163 8.59 -11.92 14.68
CA ALA A 163 9.92 -12.46 14.47
C ALA A 163 10.75 -12.48 15.76
N THR A 164 10.73 -11.38 16.53
CA THR A 164 11.61 -11.20 17.69
C THR A 164 10.91 -11.47 19.02
N THR A 165 9.75 -10.83 19.31
CA THR A 165 9.06 -10.97 20.59
C THR A 165 8.40 -12.34 20.76
N LEU A 166 7.76 -12.85 19.70
CA LEU A 166 7.16 -14.19 19.70
C LEU A 166 8.16 -15.30 19.32
N HIS A 167 9.43 -14.94 19.05
CA HIS A 167 10.52 -15.86 18.74
C HIS A 167 10.26 -16.80 17.55
N LEU A 168 9.41 -16.43 16.60
CA LEU A 168 9.17 -17.22 15.39
C LEU A 168 10.35 -17.17 14.42
N GLY A 169 11.15 -16.10 14.46
CA GLY A 169 12.15 -15.80 13.45
C GLY A 169 11.53 -15.30 12.15
N TYR A 170 12.36 -14.76 11.26
CA TYR A 170 11.89 -14.05 10.06
C TYR A 170 11.19 -14.97 9.06
N LEU A 171 11.73 -16.17 8.78
CA LEU A 171 11.14 -17.08 7.80
C LEU A 171 9.76 -17.58 8.23
N ALA A 172 9.60 -18.03 9.48
CA ALA A 172 8.32 -18.55 9.95
C ALA A 172 7.28 -17.43 10.06
N SER A 173 7.69 -16.22 10.44
CA SER A 173 6.84 -15.01 10.39
C SER A 173 6.39 -14.72 8.95
N GLY A 174 7.29 -14.77 7.98
CA GLY A 174 6.97 -14.62 6.57
C GLY A 174 5.94 -15.64 6.07
N ILE A 175 6.12 -16.93 6.42
CA ILE A 175 5.16 -18.00 6.08
C ILE A 175 3.79 -17.74 6.72
N LEU A 176 3.75 -17.35 8.00
CA LEU A 176 2.52 -16.95 8.67
C LEU A 176 1.79 -15.84 7.90
N PHE A 177 2.52 -14.81 7.50
CA PHE A 177 1.92 -13.68 6.78
C PHE A 177 1.53 -14.00 5.32
N ILE A 178 2.19 -14.98 4.66
CA ILE A 178 1.68 -15.53 3.38
C ILE A 178 0.29 -16.13 3.58
N VAL A 179 0.12 -16.98 4.59
CA VAL A 179 -1.17 -17.59 4.87
C VAL A 179 -2.24 -16.52 5.15
N LEU A 180 -1.93 -15.56 6.03
CA LEU A 180 -2.85 -14.47 6.35
C LEU A 180 -3.16 -13.56 5.15
N PHE A 181 -2.19 -13.34 4.26
CA PHE A 181 -2.40 -12.56 3.03
C PHE A 181 -3.33 -13.27 2.04
N LEU A 182 -3.21 -14.60 1.88
CA LEU A 182 -4.00 -15.38 0.94
C LEU A 182 -5.40 -15.71 1.47
N LEU A 183 -5.56 -15.81 2.78
CA LEU A 183 -6.80 -16.26 3.43
C LEU A 183 -8.04 -15.45 3.02
N PRO A 184 -8.03 -14.10 2.98
CA PRO A 184 -9.22 -13.33 2.55
C PRO A 184 -9.55 -13.50 1.08
N GLY A 185 -8.55 -13.71 0.21
CA GLY A 185 -8.75 -14.03 -1.20
C GLY A 185 -9.46 -15.37 -1.39
N LEU A 186 -9.04 -16.40 -0.65
CA LEU A 186 -9.71 -17.68 -0.60
C LEU A 186 -11.13 -17.55 0.00
N GLY A 187 -11.29 -16.78 1.07
CA GLY A 187 -12.58 -16.48 1.67
C GLY A 187 -13.54 -15.78 0.71
N TYR A 188 -13.04 -14.87 -0.11
CA TYR A 188 -13.82 -14.23 -1.16
C TYR A 188 -14.25 -15.25 -2.25
N ALA A 189 -13.33 -16.09 -2.70
CA ALA A 189 -13.60 -17.06 -3.76
C ALA A 189 -14.58 -18.19 -3.31
N LEU A 190 -14.43 -18.68 -2.09
CA LEU A 190 -15.18 -19.84 -1.59
C LEU A 190 -16.45 -19.45 -0.83
N PHE A 191 -16.42 -18.38 -0.04
CA PHE A 191 -17.48 -17.98 0.89
C PHE A 191 -18.12 -16.63 0.58
N ARG A 192 -17.78 -16.00 -0.56
CA ARG A 192 -18.28 -14.67 -0.97
C ARG A 192 -18.05 -13.59 0.10
N LEU A 193 -16.89 -13.62 0.75
CA LEU A 193 -16.50 -12.61 1.72
C LEU A 193 -16.61 -11.21 1.10
N ASN A 194 -16.91 -10.21 1.93
CA ASN A 194 -16.99 -8.83 1.45
C ASN A 194 -15.69 -8.40 0.73
N PRO A 195 -15.74 -7.97 -0.54
CA PRO A 195 -14.54 -7.67 -1.33
C PRO A 195 -13.73 -6.51 -0.77
N ILE A 196 -14.36 -5.52 -0.13
CA ILE A 196 -13.67 -4.39 0.50
C ILE A 196 -12.87 -4.89 1.70
N PHE A 197 -13.46 -5.74 2.54
CA PHE A 197 -12.77 -6.35 3.68
C PHE A 197 -11.61 -7.23 3.19
N ALA A 198 -11.86 -8.12 2.22
CA ALA A 198 -10.85 -9.00 1.68
C ALA A 198 -9.65 -8.20 1.13
N PHE A 199 -9.91 -7.12 0.38
CA PHE A 199 -8.87 -6.24 -0.13
C PHE A 199 -8.03 -5.62 1.01
N TRP A 200 -8.69 -4.94 1.96
CA TRP A 200 -7.95 -4.23 3.00
C TRP A 200 -7.21 -5.16 3.95
N PHE A 201 -7.78 -6.31 4.27
CA PHE A 201 -7.08 -7.29 5.10
C PHE A 201 -5.81 -7.80 4.40
N SER A 202 -5.92 -8.25 3.14
CA SER A 202 -4.75 -8.65 2.35
C SER A 202 -3.76 -7.50 2.20
N TYR A 203 -4.23 -6.28 1.96
CA TYR A 203 -3.39 -5.10 1.84
C TYR A 203 -2.56 -4.84 3.11
N VAL A 204 -3.20 -4.92 4.27
CA VAL A 204 -2.52 -4.79 5.58
C VAL A 204 -1.48 -5.89 5.75
N MET A 205 -1.82 -7.13 5.41
CA MET A 205 -0.90 -8.26 5.56
C MET A 205 0.30 -8.23 4.60
N THR A 206 0.25 -7.48 3.49
CA THR A 206 1.42 -7.34 2.60
C THR A 206 2.61 -6.72 3.32
N ARG A 207 2.36 -5.87 4.33
CA ARG A 207 3.46 -5.12 4.96
C ARG A 207 4.31 -6.00 5.88
N PRO A 208 3.75 -6.70 6.90
CA PRO A 208 4.54 -7.61 7.70
C PRO A 208 5.10 -8.78 6.87
N LEU A 209 4.40 -9.22 5.82
CA LEU A 209 4.89 -10.21 4.88
C LEU A 209 6.18 -9.74 4.18
N GLY A 210 6.15 -8.55 3.59
CA GLY A 210 7.32 -8.00 2.90
C GLY A 210 8.49 -7.74 3.84
N ALA A 211 8.23 -7.18 5.03
CA ALA A 211 9.23 -6.96 6.07
C ALA A 211 9.92 -8.27 6.47
N SER A 212 9.14 -9.30 6.84
CA SER A 212 9.69 -10.59 7.28
C SER A 212 10.59 -11.24 6.22
N PHE A 213 10.23 -11.16 4.94
CA PHE A 213 11.10 -11.69 3.88
C PHE A 213 12.32 -10.80 3.62
N ALA A 214 12.18 -9.47 3.68
CA ALA A 214 13.30 -8.55 3.57
C ALA A 214 14.35 -8.84 4.63
N ASP A 215 13.92 -8.98 5.89
CA ASP A 215 14.78 -9.31 7.02
C ASP A 215 15.36 -10.72 6.91
N TRP A 216 14.56 -11.67 6.46
CA TRP A 216 15.08 -13.02 6.25
C TRP A 216 16.23 -13.04 5.23
N PHE A 217 16.13 -12.29 4.15
CA PHE A 217 17.23 -12.20 3.19
C PHE A 217 18.38 -11.31 3.69
N GLY A 218 18.08 -10.14 4.30
CA GLY A 218 19.06 -9.11 4.65
C GLY A 218 19.82 -9.40 5.94
N LYS A 219 19.11 -9.77 7.01
CA LYS A 219 19.67 -9.88 8.36
C LYS A 219 20.68 -11.03 8.52
N PRO A 220 21.62 -10.90 9.49
CA PRO A 220 22.62 -11.92 9.76
C PRO A 220 22.02 -13.29 10.17
N LYS A 221 22.76 -14.35 9.89
CA LYS A 221 22.37 -15.73 10.29
C LYS A 221 22.20 -15.88 11.80
N SER A 222 22.92 -15.10 12.60
CA SER A 222 22.83 -15.12 14.07
C SER A 222 21.44 -14.74 14.60
N ILE A 223 20.64 -14.06 13.80
CA ILE A 223 19.27 -13.65 14.13
C ILE A 223 18.24 -14.18 13.12
N THR A 224 18.47 -15.37 12.60
CA THR A 224 17.60 -16.13 11.70
C THR A 224 17.49 -15.63 10.24
N GLY A 225 18.35 -14.68 9.81
CA GLY A 225 18.45 -14.23 8.43
C GLY A 225 19.41 -15.07 7.58
N LEU A 226 19.47 -14.79 6.27
CA LEU A 226 20.41 -15.41 5.33
C LEU A 226 21.75 -14.67 5.23
N GLY A 227 21.79 -13.37 5.60
CA GLY A 227 23.02 -12.58 5.68
C GLY A 227 23.47 -11.97 4.36
N TYR A 228 22.58 -11.76 3.40
CA TYR A 228 22.96 -11.07 2.14
C TYR A 228 23.21 -9.57 2.33
N GLY A 229 22.70 -8.97 3.42
CA GLY A 229 22.80 -7.55 3.72
C GLY A 229 21.66 -6.71 3.11
N ASP A 230 21.18 -5.75 3.89
CA ASP A 230 20.01 -4.94 3.54
C ASP A 230 20.23 -4.11 2.27
N GLY A 231 21.47 -3.62 2.03
CA GLY A 231 21.80 -2.84 0.82
C GLY A 231 21.67 -3.65 -0.48
N ILE A 232 22.10 -4.92 -0.48
CA ILE A 232 21.96 -5.82 -1.65
C ILE A 232 20.50 -6.13 -1.90
N VAL A 233 19.75 -6.49 -0.83
CA VAL A 233 18.32 -6.79 -0.93
C VAL A 233 17.55 -5.56 -1.45
N ALA A 234 17.79 -4.37 -0.88
CA ALA A 234 17.19 -3.12 -1.34
C ALA A 234 17.50 -2.83 -2.82
N GLY A 235 18.76 -3.01 -3.23
CA GLY A 235 19.22 -2.78 -4.61
C GLY A 235 18.50 -3.71 -5.61
N VAL A 236 18.49 -5.01 -5.34
CA VAL A 236 17.81 -6.00 -6.20
C VAL A 236 16.31 -5.70 -6.31
N LEU A 237 15.65 -5.47 -5.18
CA LEU A 237 14.21 -5.16 -5.16
C LEU A 237 13.90 -3.85 -5.89
N THR A 238 14.76 -2.83 -5.76
CA THR A 238 14.62 -1.56 -6.49
C THR A 238 14.67 -1.78 -8.00
N VAL A 239 15.64 -2.57 -8.49
CA VAL A 239 15.73 -2.90 -9.93
C VAL A 239 14.46 -3.59 -10.41
N LEU A 240 13.96 -4.58 -9.67
CA LEU A 240 12.72 -5.27 -10.02
C LEU A 240 11.52 -4.31 -10.05
N ILE A 241 11.38 -3.43 -9.05
CA ILE A 241 10.31 -2.43 -9.01
C ILE A 241 10.39 -1.50 -10.22
N VAL A 242 11.58 -1.00 -10.56
CA VAL A 242 11.77 -0.12 -11.72
C VAL A 242 11.35 -0.81 -13.02
N ILE A 243 11.72 -2.09 -13.20
CA ILE A 243 11.31 -2.88 -14.36
C ILE A 243 9.78 -3.04 -14.42
N PHE A 244 9.14 -3.45 -13.31
CA PHE A 244 7.69 -3.65 -13.27
C PHE A 244 6.93 -2.32 -13.47
N VAL A 245 7.33 -1.26 -12.79
CA VAL A 245 6.69 0.06 -12.91
C VAL A 245 6.92 0.66 -14.29
N GLY A 246 8.11 0.48 -14.87
CA GLY A 246 8.40 0.86 -16.26
C GLY A 246 7.48 0.12 -17.24
N TYR A 247 7.33 -1.19 -17.07
CA TYR A 247 6.42 -2.00 -17.87
C TYR A 247 4.95 -1.50 -17.71
N LEU A 248 4.48 -1.25 -16.50
CA LEU A 248 3.12 -0.75 -16.26
C LEU A 248 2.89 0.64 -16.84
N THR A 249 3.89 1.52 -16.77
CA THR A 249 3.83 2.86 -17.35
C THR A 249 3.61 2.83 -18.87
N ILE A 250 4.27 1.86 -19.53
CA ILE A 250 4.17 1.70 -20.98
C ILE A 250 2.91 0.92 -21.38
N SER A 251 2.65 -0.23 -20.73
CA SER A 251 1.57 -1.15 -21.08
C SER A 251 0.19 -0.72 -20.63
N ARG A 252 0.12 0.15 -19.60
CA ARG A 252 -1.13 0.64 -18.95
C ARG A 252 -2.10 -0.48 -18.51
N ARG A 253 -1.57 -1.67 -18.19
CA ARG A 253 -2.38 -2.84 -17.79
C ARG A 253 -2.99 -2.72 -16.40
N ASP A 254 -2.57 -1.76 -15.62
CA ASP A 254 -3.02 -1.41 -14.29
C ASP A 254 -3.92 -0.16 -14.25
N VAL A 255 -4.26 0.39 -15.42
CA VAL A 255 -5.21 1.50 -15.51
C VAL A 255 -6.63 0.94 -15.47
N GLN A 256 -7.45 1.43 -14.54
CA GLN A 256 -8.86 1.04 -14.47
C GLN A 256 -9.55 1.37 -15.80
N LYS A 257 -10.06 0.33 -16.48
CA LYS A 257 -10.85 0.51 -17.70
C LYS A 257 -12.11 1.28 -17.34
N GLU A 258 -12.43 2.30 -18.12
CA GLU A 258 -13.75 2.94 -18.03
C GLU A 258 -14.80 1.82 -18.12
N SER A 259 -15.57 1.62 -17.06
CA SER A 259 -16.73 0.75 -17.16
C SER A 259 -17.59 1.35 -18.26
N GLU A 260 -17.72 0.64 -19.39
CA GLU A 260 -18.71 0.95 -20.40
C GLU A 260 -20.06 1.01 -19.69
N GLY A 261 -20.45 2.24 -19.33
CA GLY A 261 -21.70 2.53 -18.66
C GLY A 261 -22.85 2.07 -19.53
N ARG A 262 -23.29 0.81 -19.28
CA ARG A 262 -24.57 0.24 -19.66
C ARG A 262 -25.12 0.69 -21.02
N ARG A 263 -24.95 -0.17 -21.99
CA ARG A 263 -25.92 -0.41 -23.06
C ARG A 263 -27.21 -1.08 -22.51
N TYR A 264 -27.72 -0.63 -21.37
CA TYR A 264 -28.98 -1.10 -20.78
C TYR A 264 -29.95 0.05 -20.58
N SER A 265 -30.15 0.89 -21.61
CA SER A 265 -31.26 1.85 -21.64
C SER A 265 -31.92 1.93 -23.02
N GLY A 266 -31.94 0.82 -23.75
CA GLY A 266 -32.47 0.77 -25.12
C GLY A 266 -33.47 -0.32 -25.43
N GLU A 267 -33.82 -1.21 -24.50
CA GLU A 267 -34.70 -2.37 -24.80
C GLU A 267 -36.00 -2.47 -24.00
N PHE A 268 -36.39 -1.46 -23.24
CA PHE A 268 -37.74 -1.38 -22.67
C PHE A 268 -38.51 -0.16 -23.19
N GLY A 269 -38.86 -0.20 -24.46
CA GLY A 269 -39.62 0.88 -25.11
C GLY A 269 -40.19 0.51 -26.45
N ARG A 270 -40.58 -0.78 -26.62
CA ARG A 270 -41.43 -1.18 -27.75
C ARG A 270 -42.25 -2.45 -27.39
N SER A 271 -43.36 -2.26 -26.81
CA SER A 271 -44.55 -3.11 -26.99
C SER A 271 -45.76 -2.36 -26.50
#